data_49e679fbb28916f25016e2249f2bf884
#
_entry.id   49e679fbb28916f25016e2249f2bf884
#
_cell.length_a   1.000
_cell.length_b   1.000
_cell.length_c   1.000
_cell.angle_alpha   90.00
_cell.angle_beta   90.00
_cell.angle_gamma   90.00
#
_symmetry.space_group_name_H-M   'P 1'
#
loop_
_entity.id
_entity.type
_entity.pdbx_description
1 polymer ?
#
loop_
_entity_poly.entity_id
_entity_poly.type
_entity_poly.pdbx_seq_one_letter_code
_entity_poly.pdbx_strand_id
1 'polypeptide(L)'
;MKSLLTRKRRINPVFLAFMAASFMIGVAGALQAPTLSLFLTREVQARPLWVGLFFTVNAIAGIVVSMLVAKRSDSRGDRRTLILFCCAMAFCNALLFAFTRHYLTLITLGVLLSALASVSMPQIFALAREYADQSAREAVMFSSVMRAQLSLAWVIGPPLSFALALNFGFVTLFLVAAALFLVCILLIKFTLPSVPRAEPLMRSGGMPLSGWRDRDVRLLFIASVTMWTCNTMYIIDMPLYISVTLGLPEKLAGLLMGTAAGLEIPVMLLAGHYAKRVGKRNLMLLALAAGILFYAGLAMFASQTALMALQLFNAVFIGIIAGIGMLWFQDLMPGRPGAATTMFTNSISTGMILAGVIQGTLSERFGHIAVYWLALGLAVAAFAMSARVKNV
;
A
#
# COMPACT_ATOMS: atom_id res chain seq x y z
N MET A 1 -24.64 -30.48 32.81
CA MET A 1 -23.95 -30.43 31.54
C MET A 1 -24.85 -29.83 30.42
N LYS A 2 -25.59 -28.74 30.69
CA LYS A 2 -26.49 -28.04 29.73
C LYS A 2 -26.46 -26.50 29.78
N SER A 3 -25.43 -25.86 30.41
CA SER A 3 -25.38 -24.39 30.52
C SER A 3 -24.25 -23.71 29.74
N LEU A 4 -23.58 -24.40 28.82
CA LEU A 4 -22.42 -23.89 28.10
C LEU A 4 -22.69 -23.51 26.62
N LEU A 5 -23.94 -23.60 26.13
CA LEU A 5 -24.22 -23.51 24.68
C LEU A 5 -24.95 -22.25 24.19
N THR A 6 -25.17 -21.22 24.98
CA THR A 6 -25.88 -20.00 24.51
C THR A 6 -25.30 -18.69 25.00
N ARG A 7 -23.99 -18.52 25.01
CA ARG A 7 -23.43 -17.16 25.06
C ARG A 7 -23.34 -16.63 23.62
N LYS A 8 -24.48 -16.11 23.08
CA LYS A 8 -24.47 -15.27 21.87
C LYS A 8 -23.33 -14.28 22.04
N ARG A 9 -22.21 -14.44 21.29
CA ARG A 9 -21.10 -13.47 21.26
C ARG A 9 -21.69 -12.18 20.69
N ARG A 10 -22.16 -11.26 21.56
CA ARG A 10 -22.54 -9.91 21.15
C ARG A 10 -21.28 -9.28 20.56
N ILE A 11 -21.34 -8.98 19.27
CA ILE A 11 -20.27 -8.25 18.58
C ILE A 11 -20.13 -6.93 19.30
N ASN A 12 -18.93 -6.63 19.80
CA ASN A 12 -18.66 -5.38 20.50
C ASN A 12 -18.79 -4.21 19.52
N PRO A 13 -19.68 -3.24 19.74
CA PRO A 13 -19.89 -2.13 18.79
C PRO A 13 -18.60 -1.32 18.54
N VAL A 14 -17.69 -1.24 19.50
CA VAL A 14 -16.40 -0.56 19.33
C VAL A 14 -15.50 -1.31 18.34
N PHE A 15 -15.49 -2.65 18.37
CA PHE A 15 -14.78 -3.44 17.34
C PHE A 15 -15.32 -3.19 15.95
N LEU A 16 -16.66 -3.17 15.82
CA LEU A 16 -17.30 -2.87 14.54
C LEU A 16 -16.94 -1.45 14.05
N ALA A 17 -16.88 -0.49 14.97
CA ALA A 17 -16.48 0.88 14.66
C ALA A 17 -15.03 0.98 14.16
N PHE A 18 -14.07 0.26 14.78
CA PHE A 18 -12.70 0.17 14.28
C PHE A 18 -12.64 -0.44 12.88
N MET A 19 -13.39 -1.52 12.68
CA MET A 19 -13.48 -2.18 11.37
C MET A 19 -14.06 -1.25 10.32
N ALA A 20 -15.17 -0.58 10.61
CA ALA A 20 -15.79 0.36 9.69
C ALA A 20 -14.87 1.53 9.37
N ALA A 21 -14.22 2.15 10.38
CA ALA A 21 -13.32 3.27 10.17
C ALA A 21 -12.09 2.88 9.33
N SER A 22 -11.45 1.74 9.62
CA SER A 22 -10.29 1.28 8.84
C SER A 22 -10.67 0.93 7.41
N PHE A 23 -11.84 0.32 7.20
CA PHE A 23 -12.36 0.00 5.87
C PHE A 23 -12.65 1.28 5.07
N MET A 24 -13.31 2.27 5.67
CA MET A 24 -13.61 3.54 5.02
C MET A 24 -12.35 4.32 4.62
N ILE A 25 -11.35 4.39 5.52
CA ILE A 25 -10.04 4.99 5.20
C ILE A 25 -9.38 4.22 4.05
N GLY A 26 -9.42 2.89 4.09
CA GLY A 26 -8.87 2.03 3.05
C GLY A 26 -9.54 2.24 1.69
N VAL A 27 -10.88 2.26 1.65
CA VAL A 27 -11.65 2.50 0.41
C VAL A 27 -11.40 3.91 -0.12
N ALA A 28 -11.42 4.95 0.73
CA ALA A 28 -11.15 6.31 0.30
C ALA A 28 -9.74 6.48 -0.30
N GLY A 29 -8.73 5.77 0.24
CA GLY A 29 -7.39 5.70 -0.33
C GLY A 29 -7.34 4.94 -1.66
N ALA A 30 -8.00 3.78 -1.72
CA ALA A 30 -8.05 2.93 -2.90
C ALA A 30 -8.90 3.52 -4.05
N LEU A 31 -9.77 4.49 -3.76
CA LEU A 31 -10.45 5.28 -4.78
C LEU A 31 -9.51 6.30 -5.44
N GLN A 32 -8.61 6.92 -4.69
CA GLN A 32 -7.79 8.02 -5.20
C GLN A 32 -6.50 7.53 -5.88
N ALA A 33 -5.80 6.57 -5.28
CA ALA A 33 -4.45 6.18 -5.70
C ALA A 33 -4.36 5.64 -7.15
N PRO A 34 -5.26 4.75 -7.63
CA PRO A 34 -5.13 4.15 -8.96
C PRO A 34 -5.38 5.12 -10.12
N THR A 35 -6.21 6.14 -9.91
CA THR A 35 -6.56 7.11 -10.96
C THR A 35 -5.77 8.40 -10.87
N LEU A 36 -4.86 8.53 -9.89
CA LEU A 36 -4.12 9.77 -9.64
C LEU A 36 -3.20 10.14 -10.80
N SER A 37 -2.50 9.18 -11.40
CA SER A 37 -1.66 9.43 -12.57
C SER A 37 -2.48 9.93 -13.78
N LEU A 38 -3.65 9.32 -13.99
CA LEU A 38 -4.58 9.72 -15.04
C LEU A 38 -5.15 11.13 -14.80
N PHE A 39 -5.51 11.45 -13.55
CA PHE A 39 -5.94 12.79 -13.14
C PHE A 39 -4.86 13.85 -13.42
N LEU A 40 -3.62 13.60 -12.99
CA LEU A 40 -2.51 14.52 -13.19
C LEU A 40 -2.23 14.75 -14.69
N THR A 41 -2.34 13.70 -15.51
CA THR A 41 -2.09 13.81 -16.95
C THR A 41 -3.25 14.48 -17.68
N ARG A 42 -4.52 14.12 -17.40
CA ARG A 42 -5.68 14.61 -18.15
C ARG A 42 -6.23 15.94 -17.67
N GLU A 43 -6.42 16.07 -16.36
CA GLU A 43 -7.06 17.24 -15.78
C GLU A 43 -6.05 18.37 -15.47
N VAL A 44 -4.85 17.99 -15.03
CA VAL A 44 -3.79 18.94 -14.67
C VAL A 44 -2.82 19.19 -15.82
N GLN A 45 -2.90 18.37 -16.90
CA GLN A 45 -2.02 18.44 -18.09
C GLN A 45 -0.53 18.32 -17.74
N ALA A 46 -0.21 17.55 -16.68
CA ALA A 46 1.16 17.30 -16.28
C ALA A 46 1.86 16.33 -17.23
N ARG A 47 3.10 16.66 -17.62
CA ARG A 47 3.96 15.75 -18.39
C ARG A 47 4.36 14.53 -17.54
N PRO A 48 4.74 13.40 -18.14
CA PRO A 48 5.10 12.17 -17.41
C PRO A 48 6.14 12.40 -16.31
N LEU A 49 7.18 13.21 -16.56
CA LEU A 49 8.18 13.55 -15.56
C LEU A 49 7.57 14.23 -14.32
N TRP A 50 6.63 15.17 -14.52
CA TRP A 50 5.97 15.85 -13.41
C TRP A 50 5.02 14.93 -12.64
N VAL A 51 4.37 13.98 -13.33
CA VAL A 51 3.59 12.91 -12.68
C VAL A 51 4.50 12.08 -11.79
N GLY A 52 5.63 11.60 -12.31
CA GLY A 52 6.60 10.83 -11.53
C GLY A 52 7.18 11.62 -10.34
N LEU A 53 7.51 12.91 -10.54
CA LEU A 53 7.98 13.79 -9.47
C LEU A 53 6.95 13.96 -8.37
N PHE A 54 5.67 14.09 -8.72
CA PHE A 54 4.58 14.16 -7.75
C PHE A 54 4.55 12.92 -6.83
N PHE A 55 4.61 11.72 -7.40
CA PHE A 55 4.63 10.48 -6.61
C PHE A 55 5.87 10.38 -5.72
N THR A 56 7.03 10.77 -6.22
CA THR A 56 8.27 10.76 -5.43
C THR A 56 8.22 11.74 -4.27
N VAL A 57 7.81 12.99 -4.52
CA VAL A 57 7.70 14.02 -3.47
C VAL A 57 6.64 13.62 -2.43
N ASN A 58 5.51 13.06 -2.89
CA ASN A 58 4.47 12.55 -2.00
C ASN A 58 4.95 11.39 -1.13
N ALA A 59 5.75 10.47 -1.67
CA ALA A 59 6.35 9.37 -0.90
C ALA A 59 7.34 9.88 0.15
N ILE A 60 8.23 10.80 -0.23
CA ILE A 60 9.20 11.42 0.70
C ILE A 60 8.47 12.16 1.82
N ALA A 61 7.50 13.01 1.47
CA ALA A 61 6.72 13.76 2.45
C ALA A 61 5.97 12.84 3.41
N GLY A 62 5.34 11.76 2.89
CA GLY A 62 4.65 10.75 3.70
C GLY A 62 5.57 10.09 4.73
N ILE A 63 6.80 9.73 4.33
CA ILE A 63 7.79 9.12 5.24
C ILE A 63 8.21 10.13 6.31
N VAL A 64 8.59 11.34 5.90
CA VAL A 64 9.05 12.38 6.84
C VAL A 64 7.96 12.72 7.86
N VAL A 65 6.74 12.96 7.40
CA VAL A 65 5.60 13.28 8.28
C VAL A 65 5.27 12.09 9.18
N SER A 66 5.25 10.87 8.64
CA SER A 66 5.00 9.66 9.46
C SER A 66 6.03 9.50 10.57
N MET A 67 7.32 9.73 10.31
CA MET A 67 8.38 9.67 11.31
C MET A 67 8.24 10.77 12.38
N LEU A 68 7.94 12.01 11.98
CA LEU A 68 7.76 13.14 12.89
C LEU A 68 6.54 12.94 13.80
N VAL A 69 5.43 12.51 13.19
CA VAL A 69 4.20 12.25 13.93
C VAL A 69 4.33 11.03 14.85
N ALA A 70 4.99 9.96 14.42
CA ALA A 70 5.24 8.79 15.26
C ALA A 70 6.03 9.19 16.51
N LYS A 71 7.12 9.95 16.35
CA LYS A 71 7.95 10.44 17.46
C LYS A 71 7.13 11.29 18.44
N ARG A 72 6.27 12.18 17.94
CA ARG A 72 5.43 13.05 18.79
C ARG A 72 4.24 12.30 19.38
N SER A 73 3.60 11.44 18.58
CA SER A 73 2.48 10.61 19.00
C SER A 73 2.88 9.61 20.09
N ASP A 74 4.11 9.11 20.08
CA ASP A 74 4.58 8.15 21.08
C ASP A 74 4.92 8.80 22.44
N SER A 75 5.09 10.12 22.50
CA SER A 75 5.44 10.84 23.73
C SER A 75 4.26 11.53 24.42
N ARG A 76 3.28 12.06 23.70
CA ARG A 76 2.18 12.87 24.25
C ARG A 76 0.94 12.82 23.36
N GLY A 77 -0.27 12.84 23.97
CA GLY A 77 -1.54 13.08 23.28
C GLY A 77 -2.43 11.84 23.10
N ASP A 78 -3.70 12.11 22.80
CA ASP A 78 -4.72 11.10 22.51
C ASP A 78 -4.65 10.68 21.02
N ARG A 79 -4.45 9.37 20.76
CA ARG A 79 -4.39 8.83 19.37
C ARG A 79 -5.69 9.09 18.62
N ARG A 80 -6.84 9.07 19.31
CA ARG A 80 -8.13 9.36 18.69
C ARG A 80 -8.17 10.77 18.11
N THR A 81 -7.71 11.77 18.84
CA THR A 81 -7.61 13.16 18.38
C THR A 81 -6.66 13.28 17.16
N LEU A 82 -5.53 12.55 17.19
CA LEU A 82 -4.60 12.52 16.07
C LEU A 82 -5.24 11.88 14.82
N ILE A 83 -5.97 10.77 14.96
CA ILE A 83 -6.68 10.13 13.85
C ILE A 83 -7.73 11.08 13.25
N LEU A 84 -8.50 11.76 14.10
CA LEU A 84 -9.48 12.77 13.65
C LEU A 84 -8.82 13.88 12.86
N PHE A 85 -7.68 14.41 13.33
CA PHE A 85 -6.89 15.41 12.61
C PHE A 85 -6.41 14.88 11.25
N CYS A 86 -5.84 13.68 11.19
CA CYS A 86 -5.37 13.08 9.95
C CYS A 86 -6.52 12.84 8.94
N CYS A 87 -7.68 12.38 9.41
CA CYS A 87 -8.87 12.23 8.58
C CYS A 87 -9.41 13.58 8.09
N ALA A 88 -9.33 14.64 8.90
CA ALA A 88 -9.69 16.00 8.48
C ALA A 88 -8.72 16.50 7.39
N MET A 89 -7.42 16.23 7.51
CA MET A 89 -6.45 16.55 6.45
C MET A 89 -6.73 15.74 5.16
N ALA A 90 -7.12 14.48 5.28
CA ALA A 90 -7.54 13.65 4.15
C ALA A 90 -8.81 14.21 3.47
N PHE A 91 -9.79 14.66 4.24
CA PHE A 91 -10.98 15.34 3.74
C PHE A 91 -10.63 16.61 2.98
N CYS A 92 -9.82 17.49 3.57
CA CYS A 92 -9.36 18.72 2.92
C CYS A 92 -8.56 18.42 1.65
N ASN A 93 -7.73 17.39 1.68
CA ASN A 93 -6.96 16.95 0.51
C ASN A 93 -7.88 16.51 -0.63
N ALA A 94 -8.89 15.69 -0.34
CA ALA A 94 -9.85 15.24 -1.33
C ALA A 94 -10.64 16.42 -1.95
N LEU A 95 -11.03 17.42 -1.14
CA LEU A 95 -11.66 18.65 -1.65
C LEU A 95 -10.68 19.46 -2.51
N LEU A 96 -9.41 19.58 -2.10
CA LEU A 96 -8.40 20.28 -2.90
C LEU A 96 -8.26 19.65 -4.29
N PHE A 97 -8.18 18.32 -4.38
CA PHE A 97 -8.09 17.60 -5.65
C PHE A 97 -9.40 17.69 -6.48
N ALA A 98 -10.56 17.78 -5.82
CA ALA A 98 -11.83 17.95 -6.53
C ALA A 98 -11.86 19.27 -7.32
N PHE A 99 -11.35 20.37 -6.75
CA PHE A 99 -11.53 21.72 -7.29
C PHE A 99 -10.28 22.37 -7.86
N THR A 100 -9.07 21.82 -7.62
CA THR A 100 -7.81 22.42 -8.05
C THR A 100 -7.22 21.63 -9.22
N ARG A 101 -6.79 22.38 -10.25
CA ARG A 101 -6.05 21.82 -11.43
C ARG A 101 -4.67 22.42 -11.57
N HIS A 102 -4.25 23.23 -10.62
CA HIS A 102 -2.95 23.89 -10.66
C HIS A 102 -1.88 22.98 -10.04
N TYR A 103 -0.93 22.51 -10.85
CA TYR A 103 0.08 21.52 -10.46
C TYR A 103 0.89 21.93 -9.21
N LEU A 104 1.37 23.21 -9.15
CA LEU A 104 2.18 23.68 -8.00
C LEU A 104 1.39 23.61 -6.68
N THR A 105 0.09 23.91 -6.70
CA THR A 105 -0.76 23.81 -5.51
C THR A 105 -0.92 22.34 -5.07
N LEU A 106 -1.05 21.44 -6.03
CA LEU A 106 -1.20 20.01 -5.74
C LEU A 106 0.10 19.41 -5.20
N ILE A 107 1.27 19.74 -5.79
CA ILE A 107 2.56 19.18 -5.33
C ILE A 107 3.04 19.79 -4.01
N THR A 108 2.58 20.99 -3.64
CA THR A 108 2.90 21.62 -2.35
C THR A 108 1.85 21.32 -1.30
N LEU A 109 0.70 21.99 -1.37
CA LEU A 109 -0.36 21.84 -0.38
C LEU A 109 -1.02 20.44 -0.43
N GLY A 110 -1.27 19.89 -1.62
CA GLY A 110 -1.85 18.57 -1.78
C GLY A 110 -0.95 17.48 -1.19
N VAL A 111 0.35 17.53 -1.48
CA VAL A 111 1.33 16.58 -0.91
C VAL A 111 1.43 16.74 0.61
N LEU A 112 1.42 17.95 1.16
CA LEU A 112 1.44 18.16 2.60
C LEU A 112 0.22 17.56 3.28
N LEU A 113 -0.98 17.83 2.76
CA LEU A 113 -2.24 17.27 3.27
C LEU A 113 -2.27 15.74 3.13
N SER A 114 -1.82 15.20 2.00
CA SER A 114 -1.71 13.75 1.76
C SER A 114 -0.73 13.09 2.74
N ALA A 115 0.41 13.69 2.99
CA ALA A 115 1.39 13.20 3.93
C ALA A 115 0.86 13.15 5.37
N LEU A 116 0.11 14.18 5.81
CA LEU A 116 -0.57 14.19 7.10
C LEU A 116 -1.68 13.13 7.15
N ALA A 117 -2.45 12.99 6.08
CA ALA A 117 -3.51 12.01 5.95
C ALA A 117 -3.00 10.56 6.04
N SER A 118 -1.83 10.26 5.46
CA SER A 118 -1.24 8.92 5.40
C SER A 118 -0.99 8.30 6.78
N VAL A 119 -0.88 9.13 7.82
CA VAL A 119 -0.66 8.69 9.20
C VAL A 119 -1.93 8.09 9.83
N SER A 120 -3.12 8.35 9.27
CA SER A 120 -4.41 7.89 9.82
C SER A 120 -4.47 6.36 9.96
N MET A 121 -4.05 5.62 8.93
CA MET A 121 -4.11 4.15 8.92
C MET A 121 -3.19 3.51 9.97
N PRO A 122 -1.89 3.83 10.07
CA PRO A 122 -1.05 3.32 11.16
C PRO A 122 -1.58 3.65 12.56
N GLN A 123 -2.15 4.84 12.76
CA GLN A 123 -2.66 5.26 14.06
C GLN A 123 -3.94 4.55 14.46
N ILE A 124 -4.86 4.26 13.51
CA ILE A 124 -6.06 3.47 13.83
C ILE A 124 -5.71 2.02 14.16
N PHE A 125 -4.72 1.41 13.50
CA PHE A 125 -4.21 0.09 13.86
C PHE A 125 -3.56 0.09 15.26
N ALA A 126 -2.81 1.14 15.61
CA ALA A 126 -2.20 1.27 16.92
C ALA A 126 -3.25 1.43 18.03
N LEU A 127 -4.26 2.30 17.81
CA LEU A 127 -5.36 2.49 18.76
C LEU A 127 -6.19 1.21 18.93
N ALA A 128 -6.46 0.51 17.84
CA ALA A 128 -7.19 -0.76 17.86
C ALA A 128 -6.45 -1.84 18.66
N ARG A 129 -5.13 -1.89 18.54
CA ARG A 129 -4.29 -2.81 19.32
C ARG A 129 -4.30 -2.44 20.82
N GLU A 130 -4.10 -1.17 21.17
CA GLU A 130 -4.17 -0.69 22.55
C GLU A 130 -5.54 -1.04 23.21
N TYR A 131 -6.63 -0.85 22.46
CA TYR A 131 -7.97 -1.22 22.92
C TYR A 131 -8.13 -2.74 23.09
N ALA A 132 -7.61 -3.55 22.17
CA ALA A 132 -7.68 -5.00 22.24
C ALA A 132 -6.88 -5.54 23.44
N ASP A 133 -5.67 -5.01 23.69
CA ASP A 133 -4.81 -5.39 24.80
C ASP A 133 -5.49 -5.07 26.15
N GLN A 134 -6.21 -3.95 26.28
CA GLN A 134 -6.96 -3.60 27.50
C GLN A 134 -8.23 -4.44 27.70
N SER A 135 -8.83 -4.91 26.61
CA SER A 135 -10.08 -5.67 26.66
C SER A 135 -9.90 -7.19 26.84
N ALA A 136 -8.67 -7.66 27.11
CA ALA A 136 -8.30 -9.08 27.25
C ALA A 136 -8.79 -9.97 26.10
N ARG A 137 -8.88 -9.42 24.88
CA ARG A 137 -9.30 -10.13 23.66
C ARG A 137 -8.09 -10.44 22.79
N GLU A 138 -8.26 -11.38 21.87
CA GLU A 138 -7.22 -11.80 20.92
C GLU A 138 -6.85 -10.64 19.97
N ALA A 139 -5.90 -9.80 20.35
CA ALA A 139 -5.41 -8.66 19.58
C ALA A 139 -4.89 -9.08 18.17
N VAL A 140 -4.31 -10.29 18.08
CA VAL A 140 -3.79 -10.84 16.83
C VAL A 140 -4.91 -11.08 15.83
N MET A 141 -6.02 -11.72 16.24
CA MET A 141 -7.16 -11.99 15.37
C MET A 141 -7.81 -10.69 14.89
N PHE A 142 -7.96 -9.71 15.77
CA PHE A 142 -8.51 -8.41 15.43
C PHE A 142 -7.66 -7.66 14.40
N SER A 143 -6.34 -7.58 14.61
CA SER A 143 -5.42 -7.00 13.63
C SER A 143 -5.48 -7.71 12.27
N SER A 144 -5.63 -9.03 12.26
CA SER A 144 -5.71 -9.82 11.02
C SER A 144 -6.99 -9.50 10.24
N VAL A 145 -8.12 -9.36 10.92
CA VAL A 145 -9.40 -8.99 10.29
C VAL A 145 -9.33 -7.57 9.72
N MET A 146 -8.75 -6.61 10.46
CA MET A 146 -8.56 -5.24 9.96
C MET A 146 -7.68 -5.20 8.70
N ARG A 147 -6.61 -6.02 8.64
CA ARG A 147 -5.75 -6.13 7.44
C ARG A 147 -6.49 -6.75 6.26
N ALA A 148 -7.29 -7.80 6.49
CA ALA A 148 -8.10 -8.41 5.44
C ALA A 148 -9.10 -7.42 4.82
N GLN A 149 -9.68 -6.53 5.62
CA GLN A 149 -10.55 -5.45 5.12
C GLN A 149 -9.81 -4.43 4.25
N LEU A 150 -8.55 -4.14 4.57
CA LEU A 150 -7.72 -3.28 3.72
C LEU A 150 -7.48 -3.93 2.35
N SER A 151 -7.21 -5.23 2.31
CA SER A 151 -7.11 -5.98 1.05
C SER A 151 -8.43 -5.93 0.26
N LEU A 152 -9.57 -6.10 0.93
CA LEU A 152 -10.89 -5.98 0.30
C LEU A 152 -11.13 -4.57 -0.27
N ALA A 153 -10.67 -3.52 0.41
CA ALA A 153 -10.74 -2.15 -0.09
C ALA A 153 -9.95 -1.97 -1.40
N TRP A 154 -8.80 -2.64 -1.54
CA TRP A 154 -8.02 -2.63 -2.78
C TRP A 154 -8.61 -3.52 -3.90
N VAL A 155 -9.43 -4.51 -3.58
CA VAL A 155 -10.20 -5.27 -4.59
C VAL A 155 -11.30 -4.42 -5.21
N ILE A 156 -12.03 -3.69 -4.37
CA ILE A 156 -13.21 -2.91 -4.79
C ILE A 156 -12.80 -1.50 -5.28
N GLY A 157 -11.79 -0.90 -4.65
CA GLY A 157 -11.39 0.48 -4.86
C GLY A 157 -11.04 0.82 -6.31
N PRO A 158 -10.08 0.14 -6.95
CA PRO A 158 -9.68 0.47 -8.31
C PRO A 158 -10.81 0.39 -9.34
N PRO A 159 -11.62 -0.70 -9.43
CA PRO A 159 -12.76 -0.73 -10.35
C PRO A 159 -13.74 0.40 -10.11
N LEU A 160 -14.06 0.69 -8.85
CA LEU A 160 -14.98 1.78 -8.48
C LEU A 160 -14.37 3.15 -8.79
N SER A 161 -13.07 3.32 -8.57
CA SER A 161 -12.32 4.54 -8.87
C SER A 161 -12.43 4.91 -10.36
N PHE A 162 -12.10 3.97 -11.24
CA PHE A 162 -12.21 4.19 -12.68
C PHE A 162 -13.67 4.35 -13.13
N ALA A 163 -14.62 3.60 -12.55
CA ALA A 163 -16.04 3.78 -12.85
C ALA A 163 -16.53 5.18 -12.47
N LEU A 164 -16.18 5.71 -11.30
CA LEU A 164 -16.53 7.05 -10.88
C LEU A 164 -15.85 8.13 -11.75
N ALA A 165 -14.54 8.01 -11.96
CA ALA A 165 -13.77 9.00 -12.72
C ALA A 165 -14.25 9.10 -14.18
N LEU A 166 -14.50 7.97 -14.84
CA LEU A 166 -14.81 7.94 -16.26
C LEU A 166 -16.28 8.23 -16.57
N ASN A 167 -17.23 7.84 -15.70
CA ASN A 167 -18.65 8.07 -15.95
C ASN A 167 -19.16 9.39 -15.34
N PHE A 168 -18.58 9.82 -14.21
CA PHE A 168 -19.06 10.99 -13.44
C PHE A 168 -17.99 12.07 -13.24
N GLY A 169 -16.78 11.85 -13.75
CA GLY A 169 -15.66 12.79 -13.66
C GLY A 169 -14.86 12.72 -12.35
N PHE A 170 -13.67 13.29 -12.39
CA PHE A 170 -12.75 13.31 -11.23
C PHE A 170 -13.27 14.11 -10.04
N VAL A 171 -14.06 15.16 -10.28
CA VAL A 171 -14.70 15.93 -9.20
C VAL A 171 -15.56 15.01 -8.34
N THR A 172 -16.42 14.20 -8.97
CA THR A 172 -17.28 13.24 -8.27
C THR A 172 -16.47 12.18 -7.51
N LEU A 173 -15.42 11.65 -8.12
CA LEU A 173 -14.52 10.71 -7.47
C LEU A 173 -13.97 11.27 -6.15
N PHE A 174 -13.39 12.48 -6.21
CA PHE A 174 -12.79 13.11 -5.04
C PHE A 174 -13.82 13.55 -4.01
N LEU A 175 -15.03 13.97 -4.43
CA LEU A 175 -16.12 14.29 -3.51
C LEU A 175 -16.64 13.03 -2.78
N VAL A 176 -16.73 11.88 -3.46
CA VAL A 176 -17.06 10.60 -2.82
C VAL A 176 -15.99 10.22 -1.78
N ALA A 177 -14.71 10.37 -2.12
CA ALA A 177 -13.64 10.15 -1.17
C ALA A 177 -13.72 11.12 0.03
N ALA A 178 -14.00 12.40 -0.21
CA ALA A 178 -14.21 13.38 0.86
C ALA A 178 -15.41 12.99 1.75
N ALA A 179 -16.54 12.60 1.17
CA ALA A 179 -17.71 12.13 1.93
C ALA A 179 -17.38 10.93 2.82
N LEU A 180 -16.59 9.95 2.32
CA LEU A 180 -16.13 8.82 3.11
C LEU A 180 -15.27 9.27 4.31
N PHE A 181 -14.35 10.21 4.11
CA PHE A 181 -13.55 10.75 5.22
C PHE A 181 -14.41 11.53 6.21
N LEU A 182 -15.39 12.30 5.77
CA LEU A 182 -16.30 13.01 6.65
C LEU A 182 -17.12 12.05 7.52
N VAL A 183 -17.72 11.02 6.91
CA VAL A 183 -18.45 9.96 7.64
C VAL A 183 -17.52 9.23 8.61
N CYS A 184 -16.27 8.96 8.19
CA CYS A 184 -15.26 8.34 9.05
C CYS A 184 -14.93 9.23 10.26
N ILE A 185 -14.77 10.54 10.08
CA ILE A 185 -14.57 11.51 11.19
C ILE A 185 -15.73 11.46 12.18
N LEU A 186 -16.96 11.49 11.69
CA LEU A 186 -18.16 11.41 12.55
C LEU A 186 -18.20 10.06 13.29
N LEU A 187 -17.95 8.95 12.58
CA LEU A 187 -17.88 7.63 13.19
C LEU A 187 -16.83 7.57 14.31
N ILE A 188 -15.60 8.01 14.05
CA ILE A 188 -14.53 8.01 15.04
C ILE A 188 -14.88 8.90 16.24
N LYS A 189 -15.42 10.09 15.97
CA LYS A 189 -15.80 11.06 17.02
C LYS A 189 -16.87 10.52 17.96
N PHE A 190 -17.82 9.75 17.48
CA PHE A 190 -18.95 9.30 18.31
C PHE A 190 -18.81 7.88 18.84
N THR A 191 -17.96 7.02 18.25
CA THR A 191 -17.95 5.60 18.58
C THR A 191 -16.62 5.09 19.11
N LEU A 192 -15.48 5.67 18.73
CA LEU A 192 -14.19 5.18 19.20
C LEU A 192 -13.85 5.76 20.58
N PRO A 193 -13.40 4.93 21.54
CA PRO A 193 -12.98 5.40 22.84
C PRO A 193 -11.62 6.12 22.77
N SER A 194 -11.42 7.08 23.66
CA SER A 194 -10.08 7.54 24.02
C SER A 194 -9.48 6.49 24.95
N VAL A 195 -8.38 5.88 24.50
CA VAL A 195 -7.70 4.83 25.29
C VAL A 195 -6.52 5.46 26.01
N PRO A 196 -6.50 5.40 27.38
CA PRO A 196 -5.33 5.82 28.15
C PRO A 196 -4.11 4.99 27.73
N ARG A 197 -3.00 5.64 27.58
CA ARG A 197 -1.78 5.05 27.05
C ARG A 197 -1.19 4.03 28.03
N ALA A 198 -0.85 2.84 27.53
CA ALA A 198 0.10 1.97 28.22
C ALA A 198 1.49 2.63 28.16
N GLU A 199 2.27 2.50 29.25
CA GLU A 199 3.63 3.06 29.33
C GLU A 199 4.44 2.68 28.08
N PRO A 200 5.29 3.58 27.56
CA PRO A 200 6.06 3.30 26.36
C PRO A 200 6.98 2.10 26.61
N LEU A 201 6.68 0.95 26.03
CA LEU A 201 7.68 -0.07 25.83
C LEU A 201 8.82 0.60 25.07
N MET A 202 10.02 0.69 25.68
CA MET A 202 11.22 1.23 25.07
C MET A 202 11.37 0.65 23.66
N ARG A 203 10.88 1.39 22.67
CA ARG A 203 11.21 1.10 21.28
C ARG A 203 12.66 1.57 21.10
N SER A 204 13.55 0.64 20.91
CA SER A 204 14.88 0.89 20.39
C SER A 204 14.73 1.53 19.00
N GLY A 205 14.47 2.82 18.99
CA GLY A 205 14.39 3.65 17.80
C GLY A 205 15.80 4.02 17.37
N GLY A 206 16.43 3.15 16.67
CA GLY A 206 17.66 3.39 15.91
C GLY A 206 17.69 2.37 14.80
N MET A 207 18.00 2.82 13.57
CA MET A 207 18.36 1.92 12.49
C MET A 207 19.55 1.10 12.99
N PRO A 208 19.41 -0.20 13.29
CA PRO A 208 20.53 -0.92 13.87
C PRO A 208 21.54 -1.12 12.75
N LEU A 209 22.62 -0.34 12.76
CA LEU A 209 23.74 -0.45 11.83
C LEU A 209 24.30 -1.90 11.74
N SER A 210 23.99 -2.75 12.74
CA SER A 210 24.43 -4.13 12.76
C SER A 210 23.76 -5.05 11.71
N GLY A 211 22.52 -4.75 11.28
CA GLY A 211 21.85 -5.51 10.21
C GLY A 211 22.48 -5.26 8.84
N TRP A 212 23.03 -4.08 8.61
CA TRP A 212 23.73 -3.73 7.37
C TRP A 212 25.08 -4.42 7.20
N ARG A 213 25.66 -5.03 8.23
CA ARG A 213 26.89 -5.83 8.14
C ARG A 213 26.64 -7.22 7.53
N ASP A 214 25.42 -7.73 7.63
CA ASP A 214 25.07 -9.03 7.04
C ASP A 214 24.83 -8.88 5.53
N ARG A 215 25.57 -9.67 4.74
CA ARG A 215 25.46 -9.71 3.27
C ARG A 215 24.06 -10.12 2.83
N ASP A 216 23.45 -11.09 3.48
CA ASP A 216 22.16 -11.64 3.08
C ASP A 216 21.03 -10.64 3.35
N VAL A 217 21.10 -9.92 4.47
CA VAL A 217 20.14 -8.83 4.78
C VAL A 217 20.25 -7.70 3.76
N ARG A 218 21.47 -7.29 3.37
CA ARG A 218 21.68 -6.26 2.34
C ARG A 218 21.14 -6.70 0.98
N LEU A 219 21.43 -7.93 0.56
CA LEU A 219 20.94 -8.47 -0.72
C LEU A 219 19.42 -8.51 -0.74
N LEU A 220 18.79 -9.00 0.34
CA LEU A 220 17.35 -9.05 0.45
C LEU A 220 16.73 -7.65 0.46
N PHE A 221 17.38 -6.67 1.14
CA PHE A 221 16.91 -5.29 1.15
C PHE A 221 16.92 -4.69 -0.26
N ILE A 222 18.02 -4.79 -0.98
CA ILE A 222 18.15 -4.27 -2.35
C ILE A 222 17.16 -4.97 -3.28
N ALA A 223 17.03 -6.30 -3.19
CA ALA A 223 16.04 -7.05 -3.95
C ALA A 223 14.60 -6.58 -3.64
N SER A 224 14.28 -6.37 -2.37
CA SER A 224 12.96 -5.86 -1.94
C SER A 224 12.69 -4.44 -2.47
N VAL A 225 13.67 -3.53 -2.37
CA VAL A 225 13.57 -2.18 -2.97
C VAL A 225 13.26 -2.29 -4.46
N THR A 226 13.99 -3.13 -5.17
CA THR A 226 13.81 -3.33 -6.61
C THR A 226 12.42 -3.88 -6.95
N MET A 227 11.92 -4.86 -6.20
CA MET A 227 10.57 -5.42 -6.37
C MET A 227 9.48 -4.37 -6.16
N TRP A 228 9.59 -3.59 -5.08
CA TRP A 228 8.63 -2.54 -4.78
C TRP A 228 8.71 -1.36 -5.76
N THR A 229 9.90 -1.08 -6.30
CA THR A 229 10.07 -0.12 -7.39
C THR A 229 9.30 -0.57 -8.63
N CYS A 230 9.45 -1.83 -9.05
CA CYS A 230 8.73 -2.39 -10.20
C CYS A 230 7.21 -2.32 -10.00
N ASN A 231 6.72 -2.74 -8.84
CA ASN A 231 5.28 -2.71 -8.53
C ASN A 231 4.72 -1.29 -8.54
N THR A 232 5.44 -0.33 -7.95
CA THR A 232 4.98 1.06 -7.89
C THR A 232 5.03 1.72 -9.27
N MET A 233 6.08 1.46 -10.09
CA MET A 233 6.12 1.91 -11.48
C MET A 233 4.90 1.39 -12.26
N TYR A 234 4.54 0.11 -12.09
CA TYR A 234 3.35 -0.46 -12.70
C TYR A 234 2.07 0.26 -12.28
N ILE A 235 1.88 0.52 -10.97
CA ILE A 235 0.68 1.20 -10.46
C ILE A 235 0.54 2.62 -11.05
N ILE A 236 1.65 3.34 -11.18
CA ILE A 236 1.66 4.72 -11.71
C ILE A 236 1.44 4.71 -13.23
N ASP A 237 2.13 3.84 -13.95
CA ASP A 237 2.23 3.87 -15.42
C ASP A 237 1.08 3.14 -16.12
N MET A 238 0.56 2.06 -15.54
CA MET A 238 -0.38 1.16 -16.21
C MET A 238 -1.65 1.85 -16.75
N PRO A 239 -2.30 2.79 -16.02
CA PRO A 239 -3.46 3.49 -16.58
C PRO A 239 -3.11 4.32 -17.83
N LEU A 240 -1.93 4.92 -17.85
CA LEU A 240 -1.43 5.72 -18.97
C LEU A 240 -0.98 4.82 -20.12
N TYR A 241 -0.30 3.73 -19.82
CA TYR A 241 0.10 2.74 -20.84
C TYR A 241 -1.09 2.16 -21.61
N ILE A 242 -2.16 1.78 -20.88
CA ILE A 242 -3.38 1.24 -21.47
C ILE A 242 -4.06 2.27 -22.36
N SER A 243 -4.23 3.51 -21.89
CA SER A 243 -4.99 4.53 -22.60
C SER A 243 -4.20 5.23 -23.69
N VAL A 244 -2.92 5.57 -23.43
CA VAL A 244 -2.10 6.38 -24.34
C VAL A 244 -1.36 5.50 -25.34
N THR A 245 -0.75 4.39 -24.87
CA THR A 245 0.09 3.56 -25.76
C THR A 245 -0.71 2.48 -26.47
N LEU A 246 -1.60 1.78 -25.76
CA LEU A 246 -2.37 0.67 -26.33
C LEU A 246 -3.70 1.11 -26.97
N GLY A 247 -4.18 2.33 -26.66
CA GLY A 247 -5.48 2.82 -27.13
C GLY A 247 -6.67 2.00 -26.60
N LEU A 248 -6.48 1.24 -25.51
CA LEU A 248 -7.53 0.42 -24.90
C LEU A 248 -8.37 1.25 -23.92
N PRO A 249 -9.61 0.81 -23.63
CA PRO A 249 -10.49 1.51 -22.69
C PRO A 249 -9.88 1.63 -21.31
N GLU A 250 -9.87 2.83 -20.72
CA GLU A 250 -9.28 3.11 -19.41
C GLU A 250 -9.92 2.33 -18.26
N LYS A 251 -11.22 1.98 -18.39
CA LYS A 251 -11.91 1.09 -17.44
C LYS A 251 -11.18 -0.25 -17.25
N LEU A 252 -10.41 -0.69 -18.24
CA LEU A 252 -9.60 -1.89 -18.17
C LEU A 252 -8.55 -1.79 -17.07
N ALA A 253 -7.95 -0.61 -16.84
CA ALA A 253 -6.97 -0.42 -15.78
C ALA A 253 -7.55 -0.75 -14.40
N GLY A 254 -8.77 -0.28 -14.11
CA GLY A 254 -9.48 -0.61 -12.89
C GLY A 254 -9.77 -2.12 -12.73
N LEU A 255 -10.19 -2.75 -13.82
CA LEU A 255 -10.44 -4.20 -13.85
C LEU A 255 -9.16 -5.01 -13.62
N LEU A 256 -8.05 -4.63 -14.24
CA LEU A 256 -6.75 -5.29 -14.05
C LEU A 256 -6.28 -5.18 -12.61
N MET A 257 -6.30 -3.98 -12.02
CA MET A 257 -5.91 -3.79 -10.62
C MET A 257 -6.82 -4.52 -9.65
N GLY A 258 -8.14 -4.46 -9.85
CA GLY A 258 -9.10 -5.16 -9.01
C GLY A 258 -8.96 -6.68 -9.10
N THR A 259 -8.74 -7.22 -10.32
CA THR A 259 -8.49 -8.65 -10.53
C THR A 259 -7.20 -9.10 -9.86
N ALA A 260 -6.11 -8.34 -10.02
CA ALA A 260 -4.84 -8.63 -9.35
C ALA A 260 -5.03 -8.68 -7.82
N ALA A 261 -5.63 -7.65 -7.22
CA ALA A 261 -5.87 -7.59 -5.79
C ALA A 261 -6.79 -8.72 -5.28
N GLY A 262 -7.81 -9.11 -6.08
CA GLY A 262 -8.67 -10.23 -5.76
C GLY A 262 -7.95 -11.57 -5.75
N LEU A 263 -7.08 -11.81 -6.75
CA LEU A 263 -6.26 -13.02 -6.85
C LEU A 263 -5.10 -13.04 -5.82
N GLU A 264 -4.61 -11.89 -5.40
CA GLU A 264 -3.54 -11.75 -4.40
C GLU A 264 -3.94 -12.37 -3.05
N ILE A 265 -5.21 -12.23 -2.63
CA ILE A 265 -5.68 -12.71 -1.34
C ILE A 265 -5.49 -14.24 -1.21
N PRO A 266 -6.03 -15.10 -2.11
CA PRO A 266 -5.80 -16.54 -2.02
C PRO A 266 -4.33 -16.92 -2.19
N VAL A 267 -3.57 -16.23 -3.04
CA VAL A 267 -2.13 -16.47 -3.20
C VAL A 267 -1.38 -16.21 -1.90
N MET A 268 -1.64 -15.10 -1.22
CA MET A 268 -1.02 -14.76 0.06
C MET A 268 -1.33 -15.80 1.15
N LEU A 269 -2.58 -16.29 1.21
CA LEU A 269 -2.99 -17.34 2.15
C LEU A 269 -2.29 -18.66 1.86
N LEU A 270 -2.23 -19.07 0.59
CA LEU A 270 -1.51 -20.28 0.16
C LEU A 270 0.00 -20.17 0.44
N ALA A 271 0.61 -19.04 0.12
CA ALA A 271 2.02 -18.79 0.41
C ALA A 271 2.32 -18.90 1.91
N GLY A 272 1.47 -18.32 2.77
CA GLY A 272 1.58 -18.44 4.21
C GLY A 272 1.45 -19.88 4.70
N HIS A 273 0.48 -20.65 4.14
CA HIS A 273 0.29 -22.06 4.49
C HIS A 273 1.49 -22.94 4.10
N TYR A 274 2.02 -22.73 2.90
CA TYR A 274 3.14 -23.53 2.38
C TYR A 274 4.51 -23.02 2.79
N ALA A 275 4.63 -21.87 3.47
CA ALA A 275 5.89 -21.24 3.83
C ALA A 275 6.84 -22.16 4.61
N LYS A 276 6.29 -23.01 5.52
CA LYS A 276 7.08 -23.98 6.28
C LYS A 276 7.57 -25.18 5.45
N ARG A 277 6.83 -25.57 4.41
CA ARG A 277 7.17 -26.75 3.58
C ARG A 277 8.09 -26.41 2.43
N VAL A 278 7.84 -25.32 1.74
CA VAL A 278 8.54 -24.89 0.53
C VAL A 278 9.79 -24.06 0.88
N GLY A 279 9.75 -23.38 2.02
CA GLY A 279 10.77 -22.41 2.42
C GLY A 279 10.52 -21.02 1.83
N LYS A 280 10.84 -19.98 2.62
CA LYS A 280 10.56 -18.59 2.26
C LYS A 280 11.36 -18.13 1.04
N ARG A 281 12.62 -18.57 0.92
CA ARG A 281 13.46 -18.29 -0.25
C ARG A 281 12.83 -18.80 -1.55
N ASN A 282 12.40 -20.06 -1.57
CA ASN A 282 11.83 -20.67 -2.78
C ASN A 282 10.49 -19.99 -3.17
N LEU A 283 9.66 -19.62 -2.21
CA LEU A 283 8.45 -18.83 -2.46
C LEU A 283 8.78 -17.46 -3.04
N MET A 284 9.80 -16.76 -2.53
CA MET A 284 10.23 -15.48 -3.07
C MET A 284 10.82 -15.61 -4.48
N LEU A 285 11.54 -16.69 -4.77
CA LEU A 285 12.01 -16.97 -6.13
C LEU A 285 10.85 -17.27 -7.09
N LEU A 286 9.83 -18.00 -6.63
CA LEU A 286 8.59 -18.22 -7.39
C LEU A 286 7.88 -16.89 -7.69
N ALA A 287 7.76 -16.01 -6.69
CA ALA A 287 7.20 -14.68 -6.87
C ALA A 287 7.95 -13.88 -7.93
N LEU A 288 9.27 -13.88 -7.85
CA LEU A 288 10.11 -13.14 -8.81
C LEU A 288 10.06 -13.74 -10.20
N ALA A 289 10.00 -15.07 -10.35
CA ALA A 289 9.78 -15.73 -11.64
C ALA A 289 8.42 -15.31 -12.24
N ALA A 290 7.37 -15.27 -11.41
CA ALA A 290 6.05 -14.76 -11.84
C ALA A 290 6.13 -13.26 -12.23
N GLY A 291 6.86 -12.43 -11.48
CA GLY A 291 7.11 -11.02 -11.83
C GLY A 291 7.83 -10.85 -13.16
N ILE A 292 8.84 -11.67 -13.43
CA ILE A 292 9.55 -11.68 -14.73
C ILE A 292 8.56 -12.00 -15.87
N LEU A 293 7.74 -13.04 -15.73
CA LEU A 293 6.72 -13.40 -16.73
C LEU A 293 5.68 -12.30 -16.89
N PHE A 294 5.27 -11.65 -15.81
CA PHE A 294 4.33 -10.54 -15.81
C PHE A 294 4.86 -9.35 -16.59
N TYR A 295 6.06 -8.84 -16.27
CA TYR A 295 6.63 -7.67 -16.95
C TYR A 295 7.05 -7.97 -18.38
N ALA A 296 7.55 -9.17 -18.66
CA ALA A 296 7.78 -9.62 -20.04
C ALA A 296 6.47 -9.64 -20.84
N GLY A 297 5.41 -10.19 -20.25
CA GLY A 297 4.09 -10.21 -20.88
C GLY A 297 3.53 -8.81 -21.15
N LEU A 298 3.66 -7.86 -20.21
CA LEU A 298 3.24 -6.47 -20.42
C LEU A 298 4.01 -5.78 -21.54
N ALA A 299 5.30 -6.09 -21.72
CA ALA A 299 6.12 -5.53 -22.78
C ALA A 299 5.83 -6.15 -24.17
N MET A 300 5.31 -7.38 -24.21
CA MET A 300 5.14 -8.14 -25.48
C MET A 300 3.69 -8.25 -25.94
N PHE A 301 2.72 -8.19 -25.06
CA PHE A 301 1.30 -8.39 -25.38
C PHE A 301 0.47 -7.14 -25.16
N ALA A 302 -0.37 -6.81 -26.16
CA ALA A 302 -1.22 -5.61 -26.15
C ALA A 302 -2.73 -5.94 -26.06
N SER A 303 -3.12 -7.22 -26.12
CA SER A 303 -4.54 -7.58 -26.11
C SER A 303 -5.14 -7.57 -24.70
N GLN A 304 -6.40 -7.14 -24.59
CA GLN A 304 -7.12 -7.09 -23.32
C GLN A 304 -7.13 -8.44 -22.61
N THR A 305 -7.34 -9.54 -23.35
CA THR A 305 -7.38 -10.90 -22.78
C THR A 305 -6.03 -11.31 -22.22
N ALA A 306 -4.92 -11.01 -22.92
CA ALA A 306 -3.58 -11.30 -22.43
C ALA A 306 -3.26 -10.48 -21.18
N LEU A 307 -3.59 -9.18 -21.16
CA LEU A 307 -3.38 -8.32 -20.00
C LEU A 307 -4.16 -8.81 -18.78
N MET A 308 -5.39 -9.31 -18.96
CA MET A 308 -6.17 -9.94 -17.88
C MET A 308 -5.53 -11.24 -17.38
N ALA A 309 -5.07 -12.11 -18.28
CA ALA A 309 -4.41 -13.36 -17.90
C ALA A 309 -3.10 -13.11 -17.14
N LEU A 310 -2.36 -12.07 -17.51
CA LEU A 310 -1.13 -11.67 -16.84
C LEU A 310 -1.35 -11.26 -15.36
N GLN A 311 -2.59 -10.87 -14.97
CA GLN A 311 -2.86 -10.52 -13.58
C GLN A 311 -2.71 -11.70 -12.62
N LEU A 312 -2.78 -12.95 -13.11
CA LEU A 312 -2.45 -14.12 -12.30
C LEU A 312 -0.97 -14.09 -11.86
N PHE A 313 -0.07 -13.78 -12.80
CA PHE A 313 1.37 -13.67 -12.48
C PHE A 313 1.66 -12.46 -11.57
N ASN A 314 0.97 -11.34 -11.79
CA ASN A 314 1.04 -10.17 -10.92
C ASN A 314 0.60 -10.50 -9.48
N ALA A 315 -0.52 -11.19 -9.34
CA ALA A 315 -1.04 -11.61 -8.04
C ALA A 315 -0.08 -12.57 -7.31
N VAL A 316 0.54 -13.51 -8.02
CA VAL A 316 1.57 -14.39 -7.45
C VAL A 316 2.79 -13.57 -7.01
N PHE A 317 3.24 -12.62 -7.86
CA PHE A 317 4.37 -11.75 -7.57
C PHE A 317 4.12 -10.94 -6.28
N ILE A 318 3.06 -10.14 -6.23
CA ILE A 318 2.79 -9.24 -5.10
C ILE A 318 2.29 -10.00 -3.87
N GLY A 319 1.40 -10.98 -4.03
CA GLY A 319 0.85 -11.73 -2.89
C GLY A 319 1.90 -12.45 -2.07
N ILE A 320 2.90 -13.04 -2.73
CA ILE A 320 4.00 -13.69 -2.00
C ILE A 320 4.94 -12.65 -1.37
N ILE A 321 5.32 -11.60 -2.10
CA ILE A 321 6.23 -10.57 -1.57
C ILE A 321 5.63 -9.89 -0.34
N ALA A 322 4.37 -9.48 -0.42
CA ALA A 322 3.67 -8.83 0.68
C ALA A 322 3.45 -9.78 1.88
N GLY A 323 3.15 -11.06 1.62
CA GLY A 323 2.89 -12.05 2.65
C GLY A 323 4.14 -12.63 3.32
N ILE A 324 5.19 -12.89 2.55
CA ILE A 324 6.38 -13.64 3.00
C ILE A 324 7.60 -12.75 3.19
N GLY A 325 7.70 -11.62 2.46
CA GLY A 325 8.90 -10.78 2.47
C GLY A 325 9.33 -10.35 3.89
N MET A 326 8.41 -9.83 4.69
CA MET A 326 8.69 -9.43 6.08
C MET A 326 9.17 -10.62 6.93
N LEU A 327 8.58 -11.79 6.77
CA LEU A 327 8.94 -12.99 7.52
C LEU A 327 10.35 -13.48 7.18
N TRP A 328 10.77 -13.32 5.94
CA TRP A 328 12.13 -13.69 5.53
C TRP A 328 13.19 -12.76 6.13
N PHE A 329 12.91 -11.44 6.21
CA PHE A 329 13.76 -10.52 6.97
C PHE A 329 13.85 -10.90 8.45
N GLN A 330 12.74 -11.32 9.07
CA GLN A 330 12.73 -11.74 10.48
C GLN A 330 13.58 -12.99 10.73
N ASP A 331 13.59 -13.95 9.80
CA ASP A 331 14.42 -15.14 9.90
C ASP A 331 15.92 -14.84 9.74
N LEU A 332 16.26 -13.90 8.84
CA LEU A 332 17.66 -13.48 8.66
C LEU A 332 18.17 -12.61 9.84
N MET A 333 17.28 -12.10 10.68
CA MET A 333 17.60 -11.24 11.83
C MET A 333 17.05 -11.81 13.14
N PRO A 334 17.47 -13.02 13.56
CA PRO A 334 16.95 -13.67 14.76
C PRO A 334 17.16 -12.79 15.99
N GLY A 335 16.15 -12.75 16.89
CA GLY A 335 16.15 -11.91 18.09
C GLY A 335 15.89 -10.42 17.84
N ARG A 336 15.66 -9.98 16.58
CA ARG A 336 15.45 -8.57 16.22
C ARG A 336 14.24 -8.35 15.31
N PRO A 337 13.04 -8.84 15.66
CA PRO A 337 11.88 -8.78 14.76
C PRO A 337 11.44 -7.34 14.42
N GLY A 338 11.62 -6.39 15.33
CA GLY A 338 11.33 -4.97 15.08
C GLY A 338 12.25 -4.36 14.03
N ALA A 339 13.55 -4.64 14.09
CA ALA A 339 14.53 -4.17 13.12
C ALA A 339 14.26 -4.79 11.73
N ALA A 340 13.95 -6.07 11.67
CA ALA A 340 13.59 -6.78 10.44
C ALA A 340 12.33 -6.17 9.78
N THR A 341 11.29 -5.91 10.57
CA THR A 341 10.07 -5.24 10.08
C THR A 341 10.37 -3.84 9.55
N THR A 342 11.24 -3.08 10.24
CA THR A 342 11.67 -1.74 9.80
C THR A 342 12.43 -1.82 8.47
N MET A 343 13.34 -2.79 8.30
CA MET A 343 14.05 -2.99 7.05
C MET A 343 13.10 -3.29 5.89
N PHE A 344 12.13 -4.17 6.09
CA PHE A 344 11.11 -4.47 5.09
C PHE A 344 10.28 -3.22 4.73
N THR A 345 9.78 -2.49 5.74
CA THR A 345 8.98 -1.27 5.49
C THR A 345 9.80 -0.19 4.80
N ASN A 346 11.07 -0.01 5.17
CA ASN A 346 11.95 0.95 4.51
C ASN A 346 12.23 0.54 3.06
N SER A 347 12.29 -0.76 2.74
CA SER A 347 12.45 -1.21 1.35
C SER A 347 11.24 -0.84 0.49
N ILE A 348 10.01 -0.95 1.03
CA ILE A 348 8.79 -0.48 0.36
C ILE A 348 8.88 1.02 0.07
N SER A 349 9.17 1.80 1.11
CA SER A 349 9.23 3.26 1.02
C SER A 349 10.30 3.75 0.04
N THR A 350 11.48 3.13 0.06
CA THR A 350 12.57 3.44 -0.88
C THR A 350 12.17 3.09 -2.31
N GLY A 351 11.51 1.93 -2.50
CA GLY A 351 10.99 1.53 -3.80
C GLY A 351 9.96 2.53 -4.37
N MET A 352 9.06 3.03 -3.54
CA MET A 352 8.07 4.04 -3.95
C MET A 352 8.74 5.36 -4.37
N ILE A 353 9.76 5.82 -3.64
CA ILE A 353 10.50 7.05 -3.99
C ILE A 353 11.18 6.89 -5.35
N LEU A 354 11.90 5.79 -5.56
CA LEU A 354 12.63 5.54 -6.80
C LEU A 354 11.68 5.38 -7.99
N ALA A 355 10.57 4.70 -7.79
CA ALA A 355 9.60 4.39 -8.83
C ALA A 355 9.07 5.65 -9.54
N GLY A 356 8.72 6.69 -8.79
CA GLY A 356 8.16 7.91 -9.36
C GLY A 356 9.11 8.59 -10.34
N VAL A 357 10.35 8.88 -9.91
CA VAL A 357 11.36 9.52 -10.77
C VAL A 357 11.73 8.63 -11.95
N ILE A 358 11.95 7.33 -11.72
CA ILE A 358 12.35 6.40 -12.78
C ILE A 358 11.23 6.28 -13.83
N GLN A 359 9.99 6.04 -13.40
CA GLN A 359 8.85 5.90 -14.28
C GLN A 359 8.64 7.19 -15.08
N GLY A 360 8.58 8.36 -14.41
CA GLY A 360 8.33 9.64 -15.07
C GLY A 360 9.41 10.00 -16.08
N THR A 361 10.69 9.83 -15.73
CA THR A 361 11.81 10.11 -16.64
C THR A 361 11.83 9.16 -17.83
N LEU A 362 11.57 7.88 -17.59
CA LEU A 362 11.64 6.85 -18.63
C LEU A 362 10.47 6.98 -19.61
N SER A 363 9.24 7.15 -19.09
CA SER A 363 8.06 7.30 -19.94
C SER A 363 8.09 8.57 -20.78
N GLU A 364 8.67 9.67 -20.26
CA GLU A 364 8.80 10.92 -21.03
C GLU A 364 9.82 10.82 -22.17
N ARG A 365 10.94 10.10 -21.97
CA ARG A 365 12.01 10.03 -22.98
C ARG A 365 11.85 8.88 -23.97
N PHE A 366 11.33 7.76 -23.52
CA PHE A 366 11.33 6.50 -24.28
C PHE A 366 9.92 5.88 -24.42
N GLY A 367 8.89 6.54 -23.88
CA GLY A 367 7.51 6.06 -23.87
C GLY A 367 7.23 5.03 -22.79
N HIS A 368 5.95 4.73 -22.58
CA HIS A 368 5.46 3.88 -21.48
C HIS A 368 5.96 2.44 -21.56
N ILE A 369 6.16 1.88 -22.75
CA ILE A 369 6.65 0.50 -22.93
C ILE A 369 8.05 0.29 -22.33
N ALA A 370 8.90 1.33 -22.34
CA ALA A 370 10.24 1.27 -21.79
C ALA A 370 10.24 1.03 -20.27
N VAL A 371 9.18 1.47 -19.59
CA VAL A 371 8.98 1.23 -18.14
C VAL A 371 8.91 -0.27 -17.85
N TYR A 372 8.20 -1.03 -18.68
CA TYR A 372 8.06 -2.49 -18.50
C TYR A 372 9.30 -3.27 -18.90
N TRP A 373 10.05 -2.82 -19.90
CA TRP A 373 11.38 -3.40 -20.21
C TRP A 373 12.37 -3.19 -19.07
N LEU A 374 12.40 -1.99 -18.46
CA LEU A 374 13.22 -1.75 -17.29
C LEU A 374 12.73 -2.59 -16.09
N ALA A 375 11.42 -2.65 -15.84
CA ALA A 375 10.86 -3.47 -14.77
C ALA A 375 11.21 -4.95 -14.92
N LEU A 376 11.21 -5.48 -16.14
CA LEU A 376 11.68 -6.83 -16.45
C LEU A 376 13.14 -7.00 -16.05
N GLY A 377 14.03 -6.10 -16.47
CA GLY A 377 15.45 -6.15 -16.12
C GLY A 377 15.68 -6.09 -14.61
N LEU A 378 14.95 -5.22 -13.92
CA LEU A 378 14.99 -5.10 -12.46
C LEU A 378 14.45 -6.35 -11.77
N ALA A 379 13.39 -6.98 -12.27
CA ALA A 379 12.86 -8.25 -11.73
C ALA A 379 13.87 -9.39 -11.87
N VAL A 380 14.56 -9.49 -13.01
CA VAL A 380 15.65 -10.46 -13.22
C VAL A 380 16.81 -10.20 -12.25
N ALA A 381 17.20 -8.94 -12.06
CA ALA A 381 18.23 -8.58 -11.08
C ALA A 381 17.82 -8.94 -9.64
N ALA A 382 16.57 -8.66 -9.27
CA ALA A 382 16.03 -9.03 -7.96
C ALA A 382 15.99 -10.55 -7.77
N PHE A 383 15.66 -11.32 -8.81
CA PHE A 383 15.72 -12.79 -8.78
C PHE A 383 17.15 -13.27 -8.53
N ALA A 384 18.12 -12.76 -9.27
CA ALA A 384 19.53 -13.14 -9.12
C ALA A 384 20.10 -12.79 -7.71
N MET A 385 19.69 -11.64 -7.15
CA MET A 385 20.05 -11.23 -5.78
C MET A 385 19.40 -12.15 -4.75
N SER A 386 18.09 -12.40 -4.86
CA SER A 386 17.35 -13.25 -3.92
C SER A 386 17.83 -14.71 -3.95
N ALA A 387 18.24 -15.22 -5.12
CA ALA A 387 18.82 -16.56 -5.27
C ALA A 387 20.16 -16.74 -4.52
N ARG A 388 20.85 -15.62 -4.21
CA ARG A 388 22.11 -15.63 -3.46
C ARG A 388 21.94 -15.46 -1.95
N VAL A 389 20.73 -15.17 -1.49
CA VAL A 389 20.39 -15.08 -0.06
C VAL A 389 20.23 -16.47 0.52
N LYS A 390 20.68 -16.67 1.75
CA LYS A 390 20.58 -17.98 2.43
C LYS A 390 19.13 -18.43 2.59
N ASN A 391 18.94 -19.75 2.48
CA ASN A 391 17.69 -20.39 2.87
C ASN A 391 17.74 -20.62 4.40
N VAL A 392 16.86 -19.94 5.13
CA VAL A 392 16.77 -19.99 6.61
C VAL A 392 15.46 -20.63 6.98
#